data_e5c540186ee9320d7c93eec71236cf19
#
_entry.id   e5c540186ee9320d7c93eec71236cf19
#
_cell.length_a   1.000
_cell.length_b   1.000
_cell.length_c   1.000
_cell.angle_alpha   90.00
_cell.angle_beta   90.00
_cell.angle_gamma   90.00
#
_symmetry.space_group_name_H-M   'P 1'
#
loop_
_entity.id
_entity.type
_entity.pdbx_description
1 polymer ?
#
loop_
_entity_poly.entity_id
_entity_poly.type
_entity_poly.pdbx_seq_one_letter_code
_entity_poly.pdbx_strand_id
1 'polypeptide(L)'
;DALGCIATTSVTVVNPPQLTSAASITSDYNGQDVSCFGSTDGSTSVAASGGTPGYTYFWTPGGSSNSTLSTIGAGTYNVTVTDLNGCTSSSSVTLVNPPSLSLSVAISSNYNSQNISCFGGNDGSATATVSGGTAPYTYSWSNGATTQIASNLSAGTYSVVVTDANGCTRNGSIT
;
A
#
# COMPACT_ATOMS: atom_id res chain seq x y z
N ASP A 1 -73.08 -7.70 5.81
CA ASP A 1 -74.36 -6.94 5.77
C ASP A 1 -75.47 -7.68 6.55
N ALA A 2 -76.61 -7.13 6.59
CA ALA A 2 -77.80 -7.72 7.33
C ALA A 2 -78.23 -9.08 6.78
N LEU A 3 -77.71 -9.51 5.63
CA LEU A 3 -77.96 -10.80 5.00
C LEU A 3 -76.85 -11.82 5.21
N GLY A 4 -75.88 -11.49 6.06
CA GLY A 4 -74.74 -12.37 6.38
C GLY A 4 -73.65 -12.37 5.35
N CYS A 5 -73.62 -11.46 4.35
CA CYS A 5 -72.55 -11.34 3.40
C CYS A 5 -71.35 -10.69 4.08
N ILE A 6 -70.20 -11.36 4.08
CA ILE A 6 -68.90 -10.89 4.62
C ILE A 6 -67.98 -10.51 3.45
N ALA A 7 -67.36 -9.35 3.55
CA ALA A 7 -66.21 -8.97 2.71
C ALA A 7 -64.93 -9.07 3.53
N THR A 8 -63.99 -9.79 3.02
CA THR A 8 -62.64 -9.88 3.63
C THR A 8 -61.65 -9.19 2.73
N THR A 9 -60.72 -8.46 3.33
CA THR A 9 -59.55 -7.91 2.66
C THR A 9 -58.31 -8.38 3.39
N SER A 10 -57.26 -8.57 2.66
CA SER A 10 -55.94 -8.90 3.22
C SER A 10 -54.92 -7.84 2.81
N VAL A 11 -53.98 -7.56 3.69
CA VAL A 11 -52.82 -6.72 3.42
C VAL A 11 -51.59 -7.53 3.72
N THR A 12 -50.61 -7.48 2.82
CA THR A 12 -49.29 -8.12 3.03
C THR A 12 -48.28 -7.05 3.43
N VAL A 13 -47.65 -7.24 4.58
CA VAL A 13 -46.52 -6.41 5.01
C VAL A 13 -45.24 -7.14 4.65
N VAL A 14 -44.38 -6.47 3.92
CA VAL A 14 -43.08 -7.03 3.48
C VAL A 14 -41.93 -6.27 4.13
N ASN A 15 -40.83 -6.99 4.45
CA ASN A 15 -39.60 -6.35 4.90
C ASN A 15 -38.91 -5.68 3.71
N PRO A 16 -38.26 -4.52 3.93
CA PRO A 16 -37.34 -3.95 2.94
C PRO A 16 -36.17 -4.91 2.70
N PRO A 17 -35.46 -4.81 1.56
CA PRO A 17 -34.23 -5.54 1.33
C PRO A 17 -33.21 -5.24 2.44
N GLN A 18 -32.50 -6.26 2.89
CA GLN A 18 -31.49 -6.09 3.93
C GLN A 18 -30.38 -5.14 3.47
N LEU A 19 -30.05 -4.13 4.29
CA LEU A 19 -28.89 -3.28 4.04
C LEU A 19 -27.61 -4.09 4.20
N THR A 20 -26.71 -4.00 3.22
CA THR A 20 -25.39 -4.62 3.22
C THR A 20 -24.31 -3.60 2.85
N SER A 21 -23.12 -3.80 3.38
CA SER A 21 -21.94 -2.97 3.07
C SER A 21 -20.74 -3.86 2.78
N ALA A 22 -19.90 -3.45 1.82
CA ALA A 22 -18.66 -4.13 1.48
C ALA A 22 -17.55 -3.07 1.28
N ALA A 23 -16.58 -3.05 2.18
CA ALA A 23 -15.40 -2.21 2.06
C ALA A 23 -14.32 -2.94 1.25
N SER A 24 -13.60 -2.21 0.40
CA SER A 24 -12.52 -2.72 -0.44
C SER A 24 -11.38 -1.73 -0.57
N ILE A 25 -10.16 -2.20 -0.80
CA ILE A 25 -8.99 -1.39 -1.13
C ILE A 25 -9.15 -0.92 -2.58
N THR A 26 -8.80 0.35 -2.84
CA THR A 26 -8.86 0.97 -4.16
C THR A 26 -7.50 1.47 -4.65
N SER A 27 -6.51 1.59 -3.76
CA SER A 27 -5.13 1.82 -4.15
C SER A 27 -4.45 0.53 -4.62
N ASP A 28 -3.59 0.66 -5.63
CA ASP A 28 -2.74 -0.43 -6.13
C ASP A 28 -1.39 0.15 -6.58
N TYR A 29 -0.34 -0.21 -5.85
CA TYR A 29 1.04 0.14 -6.13
C TYR A 29 1.83 -1.12 -6.45
N ASN A 30 1.68 -1.62 -7.68
CA ASN A 30 2.28 -2.90 -8.11
C ASN A 30 1.92 -4.06 -7.17
N GLY A 31 0.63 -4.18 -6.80
CA GLY A 31 0.11 -5.19 -5.88
C GLY A 31 0.31 -4.88 -4.40
N GLN A 32 0.68 -3.65 -4.05
CA GLN A 32 0.78 -3.17 -2.67
C GLN A 32 -0.31 -2.14 -2.35
N ASP A 33 -0.79 -2.12 -1.11
CA ASP A 33 -1.89 -1.24 -0.70
C ASP A 33 -1.43 0.22 -0.52
N VAL A 34 -0.17 0.44 -0.17
CA VAL A 34 0.51 1.73 -0.08
C VAL A 34 1.85 1.66 -0.82
N SER A 35 2.35 2.79 -1.34
CA SER A 35 3.55 2.78 -2.20
C SER A 35 4.81 2.30 -1.47
N CYS A 36 5.06 2.81 -0.28
CA CYS A 36 6.25 2.52 0.51
C CYS A 36 5.87 2.15 1.94
N PHE A 37 6.77 1.46 2.63
CA PHE A 37 6.61 1.21 4.06
C PHE A 37 6.43 2.52 4.82
N GLY A 38 5.26 2.67 5.49
CA GLY A 38 4.90 3.87 6.24
C GLY A 38 4.31 5.02 5.41
N SER A 39 4.08 4.83 4.09
CA SER A 39 3.37 5.81 3.28
C SER A 39 1.91 5.94 3.70
N THR A 40 1.33 7.11 3.39
CA THR A 40 -0.07 7.43 3.66
C THR A 40 -0.80 7.78 2.36
N ASP A 41 -0.56 7.02 1.30
CA ASP A 41 -1.11 7.22 -0.04
C ASP A 41 -2.14 6.15 -0.44
N GLY A 42 -2.49 5.28 0.49
CA GLY A 42 -3.53 4.27 0.31
C GLY A 42 -4.93 4.86 0.19
N SER A 43 -5.84 4.06 -0.35
CA SER A 43 -7.26 4.42 -0.49
C SER A 43 -8.18 3.21 -0.38
N THR A 44 -9.40 3.46 0.11
CA THR A 44 -10.48 2.47 0.25
C THR A 44 -11.80 3.04 -0.19
N SER A 45 -12.73 2.16 -0.51
CA SER A 45 -14.12 2.52 -0.77
C SER A 45 -15.08 1.54 -0.10
N VAL A 46 -16.33 1.97 0.10
CA VAL A 46 -17.42 1.10 0.54
C VAL A 46 -18.56 1.12 -0.48
N ALA A 47 -19.03 -0.06 -0.85
CA ALA A 47 -20.26 -0.24 -1.61
C ALA A 47 -21.39 -0.59 -0.63
N ALA A 48 -22.53 0.09 -0.77
CA ALA A 48 -23.76 -0.19 -0.02
C ALA A 48 -24.84 -0.69 -0.95
N SER A 49 -25.63 -1.66 -0.50
CA SER A 49 -26.80 -2.15 -1.26
C SER A 49 -27.92 -2.61 -0.33
N GLY A 50 -29.16 -2.63 -0.84
CA GLY A 50 -30.34 -2.92 -0.02
C GLY A 50 -30.73 -1.75 0.89
N GLY A 51 -31.60 -2.00 1.88
CA GLY A 51 -32.15 -0.94 2.71
C GLY A 51 -32.93 0.11 1.91
N THR A 52 -33.08 1.30 2.46
CA THR A 52 -33.72 2.45 1.80
C THR A 52 -32.62 3.42 1.32
N PRO A 53 -32.47 3.68 0.01
CA PRO A 53 -31.42 4.57 -0.53
C PRO A 53 -31.41 5.95 0.12
N GLY A 54 -30.23 6.55 0.21
CA GLY A 54 -29.92 7.75 0.97
C GLY A 54 -28.88 7.43 2.05
N TYR A 55 -27.85 6.67 1.64
CA TYR A 55 -26.83 6.15 2.56
C TYR A 55 -25.91 7.27 3.08
N THR A 56 -25.62 7.18 4.36
CA THR A 56 -24.56 7.95 5.04
C THR A 56 -23.48 7.00 5.53
N TYR A 57 -22.26 7.50 5.66
CA TYR A 57 -21.09 6.71 5.98
C TYR A 57 -20.38 7.29 7.20
N PHE A 58 -19.75 6.42 7.99
CA PHE A 58 -18.91 6.84 9.10
C PHE A 58 -17.72 5.89 9.23
N TRP A 59 -16.51 6.39 8.95
CA TRP A 59 -15.28 5.63 9.01
C TRP A 59 -14.56 5.83 10.35
N THR A 60 -14.00 4.73 10.86
CA THR A 60 -13.12 4.74 12.03
C THR A 60 -11.86 3.90 11.75
N PRO A 61 -10.65 4.44 12.02
CA PRO A 61 -10.35 5.80 12.46
C PRO A 61 -10.60 6.84 11.35
N GLY A 62 -10.63 8.12 11.73
CA GLY A 62 -10.66 9.25 10.79
C GLY A 62 -11.98 10.03 10.73
N GLY A 63 -13.11 9.46 11.14
CA GLY A 63 -14.41 10.16 11.23
C GLY A 63 -14.98 10.66 9.89
N SER A 64 -14.48 10.17 8.74
CA SER A 64 -14.94 10.57 7.41
C SER A 64 -16.37 10.12 7.16
N SER A 65 -17.15 10.97 6.49
CA SER A 65 -18.52 10.69 6.04
C SER A 65 -18.64 10.39 4.53
N ASN A 66 -17.52 10.29 3.82
CA ASN A 66 -17.49 9.95 2.40
C ASN A 66 -17.58 8.43 2.19
N SER A 67 -18.04 8.00 1.02
CA SER A 67 -18.01 6.59 0.61
C SER A 67 -16.58 6.08 0.30
N THR A 68 -15.60 6.98 0.28
CA THR A 68 -14.19 6.69 0.02
C THR A 68 -13.29 7.34 1.06
N LEU A 69 -12.18 6.67 1.40
CA LEU A 69 -11.05 7.27 2.08
C LEU A 69 -9.85 7.30 1.15
N SER A 70 -9.06 8.35 1.22
CA SER A 70 -7.81 8.51 0.49
C SER A 70 -6.75 9.10 1.41
N THR A 71 -5.50 9.01 1.00
CA THR A 71 -4.36 9.53 1.77
C THR A 71 -4.26 8.87 3.15
N ILE A 72 -4.46 7.55 3.20
CA ILE A 72 -4.42 6.74 4.41
C ILE A 72 -3.23 5.78 4.40
N GLY A 73 -2.69 5.49 5.56
CA GLY A 73 -1.62 4.52 5.74
C GLY A 73 -2.11 3.10 5.94
N ALA A 74 -1.18 2.18 6.15
CA ALA A 74 -1.50 0.83 6.57
C ALA A 74 -2.25 0.85 7.91
N GLY A 75 -3.27 0.01 8.02
CA GLY A 75 -4.14 -0.07 9.19
C GLY A 75 -5.50 -0.67 8.86
N THR A 76 -6.29 -0.94 9.88
CA THR A 76 -7.67 -1.43 9.72
C THR A 76 -8.64 -0.27 9.82
N TYR A 77 -9.51 -0.17 8.82
CA TYR A 77 -10.54 0.85 8.71
C TYR A 77 -11.91 0.18 8.74
N ASN A 78 -12.77 0.64 9.64
CA ASN A 78 -14.14 0.15 9.77
C ASN A 78 -15.07 1.23 9.26
N VAL A 79 -16.09 0.84 8.52
CA VAL A 79 -17.15 1.73 8.04
C VAL A 79 -18.50 1.25 8.52
N THR A 80 -19.29 2.17 9.03
CA THR A 80 -20.72 1.97 9.29
C THR A 80 -21.49 2.74 8.24
N VAL A 81 -22.36 2.02 7.53
CA VAL A 81 -23.31 2.58 6.57
C VAL A 81 -24.66 2.65 7.25
N THR A 82 -25.33 3.78 7.12
CA THR A 82 -26.71 3.98 7.62
C THR A 82 -27.59 4.38 6.46
N ASP A 83 -28.74 3.71 6.30
CA ASP A 83 -29.74 4.03 5.30
C ASP A 83 -30.67 5.18 5.75
N LEU A 84 -31.57 5.62 4.87
CA LEU A 84 -32.50 6.73 5.15
C LEU A 84 -33.45 6.44 6.33
N ASN A 85 -33.73 5.17 6.61
CA ASN A 85 -34.58 4.74 7.72
C ASN A 85 -33.80 4.47 9.02
N GLY A 86 -32.48 4.68 9.04
CA GLY A 86 -31.65 4.46 10.21
C GLY A 86 -31.16 3.02 10.39
N CYS A 87 -31.40 2.11 9.43
CA CYS A 87 -30.83 0.77 9.47
C CYS A 87 -29.32 0.86 9.20
N THR A 88 -28.52 0.05 9.90
CA THR A 88 -27.05 0.08 9.80
C THR A 88 -26.47 -1.22 9.31
N SER A 89 -25.36 -1.13 8.58
CA SER A 89 -24.50 -2.24 8.19
C SER A 89 -23.04 -1.80 8.34
N SER A 90 -22.18 -2.70 8.81
CA SER A 90 -20.75 -2.39 9.01
C SER A 90 -19.87 -3.37 8.24
N SER A 91 -18.76 -2.87 7.73
CA SER A 91 -17.70 -3.67 7.12
C SER A 91 -16.34 -3.10 7.47
N SER A 92 -15.30 -3.89 7.27
CA SER A 92 -13.92 -3.49 7.55
C SER A 92 -12.99 -3.86 6.40
N VAL A 93 -11.90 -3.12 6.28
CA VAL A 93 -10.82 -3.37 5.32
C VAL A 93 -9.49 -3.05 5.99
N THR A 94 -8.46 -3.84 5.67
CA THR A 94 -7.11 -3.65 6.24
C THR A 94 -6.12 -3.42 5.12
N LEU A 95 -5.44 -2.27 5.16
CA LEU A 95 -4.30 -1.97 4.30
C LEU A 95 -3.02 -2.42 4.99
N VAL A 96 -2.12 -3.02 4.23
CA VAL A 96 -0.83 -3.50 4.72
C VAL A 96 0.34 -2.72 4.13
N ASN A 97 1.40 -2.57 4.91
CA ASN A 97 2.65 -2.01 4.39
C ASN A 97 3.35 -3.02 3.47
N PRO A 98 3.98 -2.58 2.36
CA PRO A 98 4.97 -3.40 1.68
C PRO A 98 6.16 -3.70 2.60
N PRO A 99 6.97 -4.73 2.29
CA PRO A 99 8.22 -4.95 3.00
C PRO A 99 9.12 -3.72 2.95
N SER A 100 9.72 -3.35 4.08
CA SER A 100 10.62 -2.18 4.12
C SER A 100 11.83 -2.38 3.23
N LEU A 101 12.09 -1.45 2.31
CA LEU A 101 13.31 -1.46 1.47
C LEU A 101 14.56 -1.32 2.35
N SER A 102 15.50 -2.23 2.21
CA SER A 102 16.75 -2.27 2.94
C SER A 102 17.93 -2.41 1.97
N LEU A 103 19.05 -1.77 2.29
CA LEU A 103 20.26 -1.73 1.46
C LEU A 103 21.49 -2.02 2.30
N SER A 104 22.34 -2.90 1.82
CA SER A 104 23.70 -3.15 2.32
C SER A 104 24.69 -2.93 1.18
N VAL A 105 25.80 -2.26 1.46
CA VAL A 105 26.88 -2.02 0.49
C VAL A 105 28.15 -2.64 1.01
N ALA A 106 28.81 -3.42 0.17
CA ALA A 106 30.08 -4.08 0.52
C ALA A 106 31.06 -4.00 -0.65
N ILE A 107 32.36 -3.96 -0.32
CA ILE A 107 33.40 -4.14 -1.32
C ILE A 107 33.35 -5.58 -1.80
N SER A 108 33.41 -5.79 -3.11
CA SER A 108 33.36 -7.09 -3.77
C SER A 108 34.66 -7.50 -4.46
N SER A 109 35.58 -6.58 -4.67
CA SER A 109 36.94 -6.89 -5.13
C SER A 109 37.83 -7.40 -3.98
N ASN A 110 38.71 -8.35 -4.27
CA ASN A 110 39.64 -8.88 -3.31
C ASN A 110 40.95 -9.31 -4.02
N TYR A 111 42.02 -8.60 -3.75
CA TYR A 111 43.38 -8.88 -4.26
C TYR A 111 44.30 -9.17 -3.08
N ASN A 112 44.37 -10.44 -2.66
CA ASN A 112 45.16 -10.86 -1.49
C ASN A 112 44.87 -10.03 -0.23
N SER A 113 43.57 -9.87 0.09
CA SER A 113 43.08 -9.04 1.21
C SER A 113 43.20 -7.52 1.00
N GLN A 114 43.47 -7.09 -0.23
CA GLN A 114 43.44 -5.68 -0.64
C GLN A 114 42.21 -5.46 -1.54
N ASN A 115 41.60 -4.28 -1.46
CA ASN A 115 40.42 -3.93 -2.25
C ASN A 115 40.76 -3.51 -3.69
N ILE A 116 42.02 -3.08 -3.91
CA ILE A 116 42.60 -2.64 -5.17
C ILE A 116 43.96 -3.35 -5.34
N SER A 117 44.29 -3.79 -6.56
CA SER A 117 45.48 -4.62 -6.81
C SER A 117 46.80 -3.90 -6.55
N CYS A 118 46.89 -2.59 -6.84
CA CYS A 118 48.11 -1.77 -6.75
C CYS A 118 47.79 -0.37 -6.24
N PHE A 119 48.78 0.29 -5.67
CA PHE A 119 48.68 1.70 -5.30
C PHE A 119 48.33 2.57 -6.53
N GLY A 120 47.25 3.35 -6.43
CA GLY A 120 46.74 4.17 -7.52
C GLY A 120 45.96 3.40 -8.59
N GLY A 121 45.69 2.10 -8.37
CA GLY A 121 44.83 1.30 -9.26
C GLY A 121 43.36 1.73 -9.24
N ASN A 122 42.60 1.25 -10.23
CA ASN A 122 41.20 1.52 -10.41
C ASN A 122 40.39 0.24 -10.73
N ASP A 123 40.76 -0.88 -10.17
CA ASP A 123 40.17 -2.19 -10.39
C ASP A 123 39.29 -2.68 -9.22
N GLY A 124 39.03 -1.78 -8.29
CA GLY A 124 38.09 -2.04 -7.20
C GLY A 124 36.66 -2.24 -7.67
N SER A 125 35.86 -2.93 -6.85
CA SER A 125 34.41 -3.07 -7.07
C SER A 125 33.62 -3.08 -5.76
N ALA A 126 32.40 -2.60 -5.82
CA ALA A 126 31.46 -2.62 -4.71
C ALA A 126 30.10 -3.16 -5.17
N THR A 127 29.42 -3.89 -4.30
CA THR A 127 28.10 -4.48 -4.56
C THR A 127 27.07 -3.90 -3.60
N ALA A 128 25.94 -3.45 -4.16
CA ALA A 128 24.74 -3.04 -3.43
C ALA A 128 23.77 -4.23 -3.33
N THR A 129 23.54 -4.73 -2.12
CA THR A 129 22.58 -5.81 -1.86
C THR A 129 21.29 -5.23 -1.31
N VAL A 130 20.19 -5.48 -2.00
CA VAL A 130 18.86 -4.95 -1.69
C VAL A 130 17.96 -6.06 -1.19
N SER A 131 17.12 -5.75 -0.20
CA SER A 131 16.04 -6.63 0.27
C SER A 131 14.80 -5.81 0.62
N GLY A 132 13.62 -6.42 0.55
CA GLY A 132 12.35 -5.71 0.74
C GLY A 132 12.05 -4.72 -0.38
N GLY A 133 11.08 -3.83 -0.16
CA GLY A 133 10.54 -2.97 -1.22
C GLY A 133 9.83 -3.77 -2.30
N THR A 134 9.57 -3.12 -3.44
CA THR A 134 8.88 -3.72 -4.59
C THR A 134 9.83 -3.78 -5.80
N ALA A 135 10.22 -4.97 -6.22
CA ALA A 135 11.07 -5.14 -7.43
C ALA A 135 10.33 -4.70 -8.71
N PRO A 136 11.06 -4.27 -9.78
CA PRO A 136 12.53 -4.19 -9.92
C PRO A 136 13.17 -3.00 -9.22
N TYR A 137 14.50 -3.10 -9.03
CA TYR A 137 15.29 -2.03 -8.43
C TYR A 137 16.15 -1.33 -9.48
N THR A 138 16.35 -0.03 -9.32
CA THR A 138 17.31 0.78 -10.07
C THR A 138 18.40 1.28 -9.15
N TYR A 139 19.59 1.49 -9.69
CA TYR A 139 20.78 1.89 -8.94
C TYR A 139 21.36 3.17 -9.55
N SER A 140 21.84 4.06 -8.71
CA SER A 140 22.56 5.28 -9.11
C SER A 140 23.76 5.48 -8.19
N TRP A 141 24.94 5.13 -8.68
CA TRP A 141 26.20 5.30 -7.96
C TRP A 141 26.85 6.67 -8.26
N SER A 142 27.62 7.17 -7.31
CA SER A 142 28.33 8.45 -7.45
C SER A 142 29.39 8.45 -8.56
N ASN A 143 29.86 7.29 -9.02
CA ASN A 143 30.74 7.14 -10.19
C ASN A 143 29.98 7.04 -11.52
N GLY A 144 28.64 7.15 -11.51
CA GLY A 144 27.79 7.05 -12.70
C GLY A 144 27.34 5.63 -13.06
N ALA A 145 27.74 4.58 -12.32
CA ALA A 145 27.24 3.23 -12.54
C ALA A 145 25.74 3.12 -12.21
N THR A 146 25.00 2.32 -13.02
CA THR A 146 23.55 2.10 -12.87
C THR A 146 23.21 0.66 -12.61
N THR A 147 24.19 -0.19 -12.34
CA THR A 147 24.05 -1.61 -12.05
C THR A 147 24.21 -1.88 -10.56
N GLN A 148 23.79 -3.06 -10.13
CA GLN A 148 23.97 -3.53 -8.75
C GLN A 148 25.43 -3.47 -8.30
N ILE A 149 26.37 -3.69 -9.22
CA ILE A 149 27.81 -3.66 -8.97
C ILE A 149 28.39 -2.41 -9.63
N ALA A 150 29.13 -1.61 -8.85
CA ALA A 150 30.01 -0.59 -9.36
C ALA A 150 31.41 -1.17 -9.51
N SER A 151 32.03 -0.96 -10.68
CA SER A 151 33.35 -1.47 -11.03
C SER A 151 34.29 -0.32 -11.38
N ASN A 152 35.57 -0.64 -11.61
CA ASN A 152 36.63 0.29 -11.96
C ASN A 152 36.77 1.41 -10.90
N LEU A 153 36.72 1.02 -9.62
CA LEU A 153 36.81 1.95 -8.51
C LEU A 153 38.27 2.12 -8.09
N SER A 154 38.70 3.36 -7.98
CA SER A 154 39.93 3.73 -7.29
C SER A 154 39.67 3.87 -5.78
N ALA A 155 40.73 4.06 -4.99
CA ALA A 155 40.59 4.35 -3.57
C ALA A 155 39.76 5.63 -3.37
N GLY A 156 38.67 5.55 -2.57
CA GLY A 156 37.77 6.66 -2.33
C GLY A 156 36.45 6.20 -1.73
N THR A 157 35.57 7.16 -1.49
CA THR A 157 34.20 6.90 -0.98
C THR A 157 33.18 6.95 -2.13
N TYR A 158 32.35 5.93 -2.21
CA TYR A 158 31.31 5.82 -3.21
C TYR A 158 29.95 5.69 -2.52
N SER A 159 28.98 6.45 -2.99
CA SER A 159 27.58 6.37 -2.55
C SER A 159 26.71 5.76 -3.63
N VAL A 160 25.64 5.13 -3.22
CA VAL A 160 24.59 4.58 -4.11
C VAL A 160 23.22 4.95 -3.59
N VAL A 161 22.35 5.32 -4.51
CA VAL A 161 20.90 5.42 -4.29
C VAL A 161 20.25 4.23 -4.98
N VAL A 162 19.45 3.48 -4.25
CA VAL A 162 18.60 2.42 -4.81
C VAL A 162 17.17 2.91 -4.76
N THR A 163 16.44 2.71 -5.85
CA THR A 163 15.01 3.03 -5.97
C THR A 163 14.27 1.76 -6.40
N ASP A 164 13.18 1.44 -5.72
CA ASP A 164 12.31 0.32 -6.08
C ASP A 164 11.24 0.73 -7.12
N ALA A 165 10.40 -0.22 -7.55
CA ALA A 165 9.38 0.01 -8.56
C ALA A 165 8.30 1.02 -8.16
N ASN A 166 8.09 1.23 -6.85
CA ASN A 166 7.13 2.19 -6.31
C ASN A 166 7.75 3.55 -5.97
N GLY A 167 9.05 3.74 -6.28
CA GLY A 167 9.76 4.99 -6.03
C GLY A 167 10.34 5.11 -4.61
N CYS A 168 10.30 4.07 -3.80
CA CYS A 168 10.92 4.07 -2.48
C CYS A 168 12.44 4.04 -2.63
N THR A 169 13.14 4.85 -1.87
CA THR A 169 14.60 4.99 -1.99
C THR A 169 15.34 4.60 -0.73
N ARG A 170 16.59 4.09 -0.92
CA ARG A 170 17.59 3.90 0.14
C ARG A 170 18.96 4.34 -0.35
N ASN A 171 19.69 4.96 0.55
CA ASN A 171 21.06 5.41 0.30
C ASN A 171 22.05 4.55 1.09
N GLY A 172 23.18 4.28 0.49
CA GLY A 172 24.29 3.58 1.11
C GLY A 172 25.62 4.18 0.65
N SER A 173 26.69 3.90 1.39
CA SER A 173 28.04 4.31 1.01
C SER A 173 29.08 3.30 1.47
N ILE A 174 30.23 3.30 0.81
CA ILE A 174 31.38 2.46 1.11
C ILE A 174 32.65 3.24 0.82
N THR A 175 33.74 2.97 1.57
CA THR A 175 35.06 3.58 1.40
C THR A 175 36.14 2.52 1.27
#